data_dde605b2efe6cc6630a33bd1681b4859
#
_entry.id   dde605b2efe6cc6630a33bd1681b4859
#
_cell.length_a   1.000
_cell.length_b   1.000
_cell.length_c   1.000
_cell.angle_alpha   90.00
_cell.angle_beta   90.00
_cell.angle_gamma   90.00
#
_symmetry.space_group_name_H-M   'P 1'
#
loop_
_entity.id
_entity.type
_entity.pdbx_description
1 polymer ?
#
loop_
_entity_poly.entity_id
_entity_poly.type
_entity_poly.pdbx_seq_one_letter_code
_entity_poly.pdbx_strand_id
1 'polypeptide(L)'
;STHRAVTVNLSPWHEEEYRGVLGITEIGSVSFDLILENTIYDVIDKERVNVNVSDASASFDKTGIEAYNDYGIRLVFKGFAKDPYGLTDRISALFIVENTGEEGLIVGFEGEYVSINELLSGAYGNSQILLNGEFAILDIEITNELDISDFSEITGLEFELVIQDENYSQISEPTISVHF
;
A
#
# COMPACT_ATOMS: atom_id res chain seq x y z
N SER A 1 37.48 -3.82 -4.77
CA SER A 1 36.08 -4.03 -5.19
C SER A 1 35.24 -4.28 -3.94
N THR A 2 34.58 -3.23 -3.43
CA THR A 2 33.67 -3.35 -2.30
C THR A 2 32.30 -3.80 -2.84
N HIS A 3 31.97 -5.05 -2.66
CA HIS A 3 30.61 -5.53 -2.90
C HIS A 3 29.73 -4.97 -1.78
N ARG A 4 28.79 -4.08 -2.12
CA ARG A 4 27.74 -3.68 -1.21
C ARG A 4 26.52 -4.56 -1.47
N ALA A 5 26.07 -5.25 -0.44
CA ALA A 5 24.78 -5.93 -0.49
C ALA A 5 23.66 -4.89 -0.42
N VAL A 6 22.68 -5.01 -1.32
CA VAL A 6 21.43 -4.26 -1.24
C VAL A 6 20.45 -5.14 -0.46
N THR A 7 19.94 -4.64 0.65
CA THR A 7 18.91 -5.32 1.42
C THR A 7 17.59 -4.63 1.13
N VAL A 8 16.64 -5.37 0.58
CA VAL A 8 15.25 -4.92 0.41
C VAL A 8 14.46 -5.44 1.59
N ASN A 9 13.85 -4.52 2.34
CA ASN A 9 12.97 -4.89 3.43
C ASN A 9 11.55 -5.08 2.91
N LEU A 10 11.04 -6.31 3.02
CA LEU A 10 9.67 -6.67 2.65
C LEU A 10 8.78 -6.78 3.89
N SER A 11 8.97 -5.91 4.86
CA SER A 11 8.38 -5.98 6.20
C SER A 11 6.89 -6.30 6.21
N PRO A 12 6.01 -5.61 5.46
CA PRO A 12 4.59 -5.93 5.44
C PRO A 12 4.29 -7.35 4.93
N TRP A 13 5.21 -7.95 4.17
CA TRP A 13 5.06 -9.28 3.57
C TRP A 13 5.50 -10.43 4.49
N HIS A 14 6.27 -10.14 5.52
CA HIS A 14 6.75 -11.15 6.46
C HIS A 14 5.70 -11.52 7.50
N GLU A 15 4.82 -10.58 7.79
CA GLU A 15 3.92 -10.70 8.92
C GLU A 15 2.77 -11.64 8.59
N GLU A 16 2.62 -12.67 9.40
CA GLU A 16 1.60 -13.71 9.21
C GLU A 16 0.19 -13.11 9.18
N GLU A 17 -0.06 -12.11 10.02
CA GLU A 17 -1.35 -11.42 10.11
C GLU A 17 -1.67 -10.68 8.82
N TYR A 18 -0.73 -9.87 8.29
CA TYR A 18 -0.90 -9.16 7.02
C TYR A 18 -1.09 -10.12 5.85
N ARG A 19 -0.28 -11.17 5.77
CA ARG A 19 -0.42 -12.20 4.74
C ARG A 19 -1.77 -12.88 4.79
N GLY A 20 -2.28 -13.14 6.01
CA GLY A 20 -3.60 -13.73 6.21
C GLY A 20 -4.73 -12.84 5.66
N VAL A 21 -4.72 -11.56 6.00
CA VAL A 21 -5.70 -10.57 5.51
C VAL A 21 -5.62 -10.40 4.00
N LEU A 22 -4.41 -10.33 3.45
CA LEU A 22 -4.18 -10.16 2.02
C LEU A 22 -4.40 -11.44 1.20
N GLY A 23 -4.53 -12.59 1.84
CA GLY A 23 -4.65 -13.88 1.16
C GLY A 23 -3.36 -14.33 0.47
N ILE A 24 -2.19 -13.83 0.91
CA ILE A 24 -0.90 -14.16 0.31
C ILE A 24 -0.35 -15.44 0.91
N THR A 25 -0.23 -16.46 0.09
CA THR A 25 0.32 -17.77 0.50
C THR A 25 1.76 -17.97 0.03
N GLU A 26 2.15 -17.34 -1.07
CA GLU A 26 3.45 -17.48 -1.70
C GLU A 26 3.84 -16.22 -2.48
N ILE A 27 5.14 -15.90 -2.52
CA ILE A 27 5.67 -14.79 -3.30
C ILE A 27 6.32 -15.36 -4.57
N GLY A 28 5.75 -15.06 -5.74
CA GLY A 28 6.29 -15.47 -7.04
C GLY A 28 7.40 -14.55 -7.53
N SER A 29 7.17 -13.24 -7.47
CA SER A 29 8.15 -12.23 -7.89
C SER A 29 8.06 -10.97 -7.04
N VAL A 30 9.14 -10.21 -7.02
CA VAL A 30 9.25 -8.90 -6.36
C VAL A 30 9.83 -7.90 -7.34
N SER A 31 9.21 -6.73 -7.46
CA SER A 31 9.69 -5.62 -8.26
C SER A 31 10.01 -4.42 -7.37
N PHE A 32 11.12 -3.75 -7.63
CA PHE A 32 11.49 -2.53 -6.92
C PHE A 32 12.37 -1.63 -7.81
N ASP A 33 12.38 -0.34 -7.49
CA ASP A 33 13.25 0.62 -8.17
C ASP A 33 14.60 0.70 -7.44
N LEU A 34 15.68 0.47 -8.20
CA LEU A 34 17.05 0.73 -7.75
C LEU A 34 17.43 2.14 -8.18
N ILE A 35 17.67 3.02 -7.21
CA ILE A 35 18.05 4.40 -7.46
C ILE A 35 19.52 4.59 -7.08
N LEU A 36 20.33 5.10 -8.02
CA LEU A 36 21.70 5.50 -7.79
C LEU A 36 21.75 7.02 -7.65
N GLU A 37 22.17 7.48 -6.48
CA GLU A 37 22.32 8.91 -6.18
C GLU A 37 23.78 9.29 -5.94
N ASN A 38 24.13 10.54 -6.21
CA ASN A 38 25.39 11.12 -5.80
C ASN A 38 25.35 11.56 -4.31
N THR A 39 26.45 12.13 -3.83
CA THR A 39 26.57 12.56 -2.42
C THR A 39 25.72 13.77 -2.05
N ILE A 40 25.08 14.41 -3.01
CA ILE A 40 24.16 15.55 -2.83
C ILE A 40 22.73 15.18 -3.21
N TYR A 41 22.44 13.88 -3.26
CA TYR A 41 21.11 13.30 -3.52
C TYR A 41 20.53 13.54 -4.93
N ASP A 42 21.37 13.93 -5.91
CA ASP A 42 20.92 13.92 -7.30
C ASP A 42 20.86 12.47 -7.81
N VAL A 43 19.76 12.11 -8.43
CA VAL A 43 19.60 10.80 -9.09
C VAL A 43 20.51 10.75 -10.33
N ILE A 44 21.46 9.80 -10.32
CA ILE A 44 22.36 9.54 -11.45
C ILE A 44 21.72 8.54 -12.40
N ASP A 45 21.06 7.53 -11.84
CA ASP A 45 20.43 6.44 -12.59
C ASP A 45 19.30 5.81 -11.80
N LYS A 46 18.31 5.27 -12.53
CA LYS A 46 17.18 4.56 -11.95
C LYS A 46 16.86 3.35 -12.83
N GLU A 47 16.77 2.17 -12.21
CA GLU A 47 16.45 0.93 -12.89
C GLU A 47 15.37 0.15 -12.14
N ARG A 48 14.35 -0.33 -12.85
CA ARG A 48 13.35 -1.26 -12.32
C ARG A 48 13.92 -2.66 -12.31
N VAL A 49 14.06 -3.24 -11.13
CA VAL A 49 14.57 -4.60 -10.93
C VAL A 49 13.41 -5.54 -10.63
N ASN A 50 13.34 -6.65 -11.39
CA ASN A 50 12.38 -7.73 -11.17
C ASN A 50 13.13 -8.98 -10.73
N VAL A 51 12.75 -9.54 -9.60
CA VAL A 51 13.34 -10.77 -9.05
C VAL A 51 12.28 -11.84 -8.95
N ASN A 52 12.45 -12.94 -9.66
CA ASN A 52 11.63 -14.14 -9.48
C ASN A 52 12.12 -14.87 -8.23
N VAL A 53 11.21 -15.07 -7.27
CA VAL A 53 11.50 -15.71 -5.98
C VAL A 53 11.13 -17.19 -6.02
N SER A 54 10.05 -17.53 -6.73
CA SER A 54 9.63 -18.91 -6.94
C SER A 54 9.01 -19.11 -8.32
N ASP A 55 8.88 -20.38 -8.76
CA ASP A 55 8.17 -20.74 -9.99
C ASP A 55 6.64 -20.66 -9.86
N ALA A 56 6.14 -20.22 -8.71
CA ALA A 56 4.72 -20.07 -8.48
C ALA A 56 4.16 -19.02 -9.42
N SER A 57 3.22 -19.42 -10.24
CA SER A 57 2.28 -18.48 -10.86
C SER A 57 1.39 -17.95 -9.75
N ALA A 58 1.82 -16.91 -9.07
CA ALA A 58 1.08 -16.35 -7.95
C ALA A 58 -0.27 -15.86 -8.46
N SER A 59 -1.32 -16.64 -8.19
CA SER A 59 -2.67 -16.14 -8.27
C SER A 59 -2.91 -15.31 -7.02
N PHE A 60 -2.65 -14.02 -7.12
CA PHE A 60 -2.96 -13.10 -6.05
C PHE A 60 -4.48 -12.91 -5.98
N ASP A 61 -5.05 -13.13 -4.81
CA ASP A 61 -6.47 -12.89 -4.59
C ASP A 61 -6.76 -11.38 -4.53
N LYS A 62 -7.31 -10.85 -5.62
CA LYS A 62 -7.72 -9.45 -5.74
C LYS A 62 -9.19 -9.22 -5.34
N THR A 63 -9.85 -10.19 -4.71
CA THR A 63 -11.22 -10.03 -4.21
C THR A 63 -11.24 -9.22 -2.92
N GLY A 64 -12.36 -8.56 -2.66
CA GLY A 64 -12.56 -7.70 -1.50
C GLY A 64 -13.66 -6.69 -1.76
N ILE A 65 -13.73 -5.65 -0.93
CA ILE A 65 -14.66 -4.54 -1.13
C ILE A 65 -14.00 -3.55 -2.08
N GLU A 66 -14.57 -3.35 -3.29
CA GLU A 66 -14.08 -2.34 -4.21
C GLU A 66 -14.41 -0.95 -3.64
N ALA A 67 -13.37 -0.24 -3.23
CA ALA A 67 -13.47 1.07 -2.59
C ALA A 67 -13.42 2.22 -3.62
N TYR A 68 -12.73 2.00 -4.75
CA TYR A 68 -12.56 3.00 -5.80
C TYR A 68 -12.23 2.36 -7.14
N ASN A 69 -12.69 2.95 -8.23
CA ASN A 69 -12.36 2.49 -9.58
C ASN A 69 -12.56 3.63 -10.58
N ASP A 70 -11.59 4.53 -10.67
CA ASP A 70 -11.56 5.66 -11.60
C ASP A 70 -10.11 6.12 -11.84
N TYR A 71 -9.90 7.04 -12.80
CA TYR A 71 -8.59 7.59 -13.18
C TYR A 71 -7.49 6.54 -13.41
N GLY A 72 -7.86 5.35 -13.90
CA GLY A 72 -6.91 4.25 -14.12
C GLY A 72 -6.45 3.54 -12.84
N ILE A 73 -7.05 3.84 -11.68
CA ILE A 73 -6.76 3.19 -10.41
C ILE A 73 -7.98 2.40 -9.93
N ARG A 74 -7.73 1.15 -9.56
CA ARG A 74 -8.67 0.31 -8.84
C ARG A 74 -8.13 0.06 -7.43
N LEU A 75 -8.94 0.36 -6.41
CA LEU A 75 -8.62 0.18 -4.99
C LEU A 75 -9.57 -0.84 -4.37
N VAL A 76 -9.04 -1.88 -3.75
CA VAL A 76 -9.80 -2.95 -3.12
C VAL A 76 -9.39 -3.08 -1.66
N PHE A 77 -10.32 -2.85 -0.74
CA PHE A 77 -10.09 -3.10 0.68
C PHE A 77 -10.07 -4.60 0.96
N LYS A 78 -9.06 -5.04 1.72
CA LYS A 78 -8.83 -6.45 2.07
C LYS A 78 -9.20 -6.77 3.51
N GLY A 79 -9.05 -5.81 4.40
CA GLY A 79 -9.33 -6.00 5.82
C GLY A 79 -8.47 -5.12 6.71
N PHE A 80 -8.68 -5.28 8.00
CA PHE A 80 -7.85 -4.67 9.03
C PHE A 80 -6.87 -5.71 9.60
N ALA A 81 -5.69 -5.23 10.00
CA ALA A 81 -4.69 -6.00 10.73
C ALA A 81 -4.21 -5.20 11.95
N LYS A 82 -3.78 -5.89 13.00
CA LYS A 82 -3.09 -5.25 14.14
C LYS A 82 -1.62 -5.04 13.81
N ASP A 83 -0.96 -4.13 14.54
CA ASP A 83 0.50 -4.02 14.50
C ASP A 83 1.12 -5.41 14.73
N PRO A 84 1.82 -5.96 13.73
CA PRO A 84 2.35 -7.32 13.80
C PRO A 84 3.39 -7.52 14.90
N TYR A 85 4.01 -6.43 15.34
CA TYR A 85 5.01 -6.47 16.42
C TYR A 85 4.40 -6.32 17.81
N GLY A 86 3.10 -5.97 17.90
CA GLY A 86 2.43 -5.71 19.17
C GLY A 86 3.08 -4.58 20.00
N LEU A 87 3.86 -3.73 19.33
CA LEU A 87 4.60 -2.65 19.97
C LEU A 87 3.73 -1.40 20.14
N THR A 88 2.66 -1.31 19.37
CA THR A 88 1.73 -0.19 19.37
C THR A 88 0.28 -0.70 19.33
N ASP A 89 -0.65 0.13 19.76
CA ASP A 89 -2.08 -0.13 19.60
C ASP A 89 -2.60 0.28 18.19
N ARG A 90 -1.71 0.36 17.20
CA ARG A 90 -2.07 0.72 15.83
C ARG A 90 -2.81 -0.41 15.13
N ILE A 91 -3.70 -0.01 14.25
CA ILE A 91 -4.37 -0.90 13.31
C ILE A 91 -4.04 -0.46 11.89
N SER A 92 -3.90 -1.40 10.98
CA SER A 92 -3.66 -1.15 9.56
C SER A 92 -4.91 -1.46 8.75
N ALA A 93 -5.36 -0.52 7.95
CA ALA A 93 -6.32 -0.77 6.88
C ALA A 93 -5.55 -1.15 5.61
N LEU A 94 -5.72 -2.37 5.14
CA LEU A 94 -4.97 -2.95 4.03
C LEU A 94 -5.78 -2.93 2.74
N PHE A 95 -5.20 -2.34 1.70
CA PHE A 95 -5.78 -2.27 0.38
C PHE A 95 -4.85 -2.88 -0.66
N ILE A 96 -5.44 -3.42 -1.73
CA ILE A 96 -4.75 -3.63 -2.99
C ILE A 96 -5.05 -2.43 -3.86
N VAL A 97 -4.01 -1.78 -4.35
CA VAL A 97 -4.09 -0.75 -5.37
C VAL A 97 -3.55 -1.31 -6.68
N GLU A 98 -4.30 -1.19 -7.77
CA GLU A 98 -3.97 -1.68 -9.10
C GLU A 98 -4.03 -0.53 -10.10
N ASN A 99 -2.96 -0.38 -10.91
CA ASN A 99 -2.99 0.51 -12.06
C ASN A 99 -3.61 -0.22 -13.25
N THR A 100 -4.82 0.15 -13.61
CA THR A 100 -5.57 -0.38 -14.77
C THR A 100 -5.46 0.53 -16.00
N GLY A 101 -4.79 1.68 -15.86
CA GLY A 101 -4.53 2.66 -16.92
C GLY A 101 -3.33 2.32 -17.78
N GLU A 102 -3.02 3.16 -18.75
CA GLU A 102 -1.91 2.96 -19.70
C GLU A 102 -0.61 3.61 -19.21
N GLU A 103 -0.68 4.64 -18.38
CA GLU A 103 0.44 5.43 -17.90
C GLU A 103 0.87 5.00 -16.50
N GLY A 104 2.13 5.28 -16.14
CA GLY A 104 2.61 5.10 -14.76
C GLY A 104 1.95 6.11 -13.83
N LEU A 105 1.59 5.66 -12.62
CA LEU A 105 0.91 6.47 -11.62
C LEU A 105 1.58 6.31 -10.26
N ILE A 106 1.53 7.38 -9.47
CA ILE A 106 1.87 7.37 -8.05
C ILE A 106 0.56 7.48 -7.27
N VAL A 107 0.33 6.53 -6.38
CA VAL A 107 -0.91 6.45 -5.61
C VAL A 107 -0.58 6.29 -4.15
N GLY A 108 -1.16 7.10 -3.28
CA GLY A 108 -0.87 7.04 -1.86
C GLY A 108 -1.88 7.72 -0.98
N PHE A 109 -1.71 7.50 0.31
CA PHE A 109 -2.36 8.26 1.37
C PHE A 109 -1.37 9.33 1.85
N GLU A 110 -1.73 10.59 1.72
CA GLU A 110 -0.91 11.73 2.18
C GLU A 110 -1.54 12.48 3.37
N GLY A 111 -2.70 12.02 3.84
CA GLY A 111 -3.40 12.61 4.97
C GLY A 111 -2.72 12.36 6.32
N GLU A 112 -3.07 13.17 7.30
CA GLU A 112 -2.70 12.96 8.71
C GLU A 112 -3.83 12.27 9.50
N TYR A 113 -5.01 12.15 8.90
CA TYR A 113 -6.22 11.64 9.56
C TYR A 113 -7.05 10.77 8.62
N VAL A 114 -7.74 9.81 9.22
CA VAL A 114 -8.84 9.07 8.62
C VAL A 114 -10.09 9.24 9.49
N SER A 115 -11.26 9.01 8.91
CA SER A 115 -12.50 8.91 9.66
C SER A 115 -12.89 7.44 9.84
N ILE A 116 -13.05 6.99 11.07
CA ILE A 116 -13.58 5.66 11.43
C ILE A 116 -14.90 5.87 12.15
N ASN A 117 -15.99 5.30 11.64
CA ASN A 117 -17.31 5.47 12.21
C ASN A 117 -17.66 6.96 12.46
N GLU A 118 -17.31 7.84 11.50
CA GLU A 118 -17.49 9.31 11.59
C GLU A 118 -16.60 10.02 12.62
N LEU A 119 -15.66 9.34 13.27
CA LEU A 119 -14.70 9.91 14.20
C LEU A 119 -13.31 9.99 13.59
N LEU A 120 -12.64 11.14 13.73
CA LEU A 120 -11.28 11.33 13.24
C LEU A 120 -10.27 10.57 14.11
N SER A 121 -9.35 9.90 13.46
CA SER A 121 -8.18 9.27 14.07
C SER A 121 -6.93 9.61 13.27
N GLY A 122 -5.80 9.79 13.96
CA GLY A 122 -4.51 10.01 13.29
C GLY A 122 -4.13 8.81 12.43
N ALA A 123 -3.54 9.06 11.27
CA ALA A 123 -3.14 7.99 10.36
C ALA A 123 -1.85 8.33 9.62
N TYR A 124 -1.17 7.27 9.17
CA TYR A 124 0.02 7.33 8.33
C TYR A 124 -0.13 6.31 7.21
N GLY A 125 0.33 6.62 6.02
CA GLY A 125 0.28 5.70 4.90
C GLY A 125 1.54 5.81 4.04
N ASN A 126 1.59 4.95 3.05
CA ASN A 126 2.65 4.94 2.06
C ASN A 126 2.11 5.35 0.68
N SER A 127 3.04 5.71 -0.22
CA SER A 127 2.75 5.90 -1.63
C SER A 127 3.39 4.78 -2.44
N GLN A 128 2.72 4.38 -3.52
CA GLN A 128 3.15 3.32 -4.42
C GLN A 128 3.31 3.86 -5.83
N ILE A 129 4.41 3.51 -6.49
CA ILE A 129 4.64 3.79 -7.91
C ILE A 129 4.23 2.55 -8.69
N LEU A 130 3.24 2.68 -9.55
CA LEU A 130 2.64 1.58 -10.30
C LEU A 130 2.73 1.84 -11.80
N LEU A 131 3.40 0.96 -12.53
CA LEU A 131 3.32 0.92 -13.99
C LEU A 131 2.00 0.25 -14.43
N ASN A 132 1.70 0.35 -15.73
CA ASN A 132 0.52 -0.30 -16.30
C ASN A 132 0.41 -1.78 -15.90
N GLY A 133 -0.74 -2.18 -15.36
CA GLY A 133 -1.04 -3.55 -14.93
C GLY A 133 -0.36 -3.99 -13.64
N GLU A 134 0.46 -3.15 -13.02
CA GLU A 134 1.04 -3.45 -11.72
C GLU A 134 0.04 -3.20 -10.59
N PHE A 135 0.27 -3.89 -9.48
CA PHE A 135 -0.47 -3.70 -8.25
C PHE A 135 0.48 -3.71 -7.04
N ALA A 136 0.06 -3.04 -5.98
CA ALA A 136 0.79 -3.01 -4.72
C ALA A 136 -0.18 -3.03 -3.53
N ILE A 137 0.40 -3.08 -2.34
CA ILE A 137 -0.34 -2.92 -1.09
C ILE A 137 -0.22 -1.47 -0.66
N LEU A 138 -1.37 -0.83 -0.47
CA LEU A 138 -1.49 0.41 0.25
C LEU A 138 -1.87 0.07 1.70
N ASP A 139 -1.00 0.41 2.62
CA ASP A 139 -1.17 0.24 4.06
C ASP A 139 -1.42 1.62 4.68
N ILE A 140 -2.54 1.76 5.36
CA ILE A 140 -2.88 2.95 6.14
C ILE A 140 -2.85 2.55 7.60
N GLU A 141 -1.75 2.91 8.29
CA GLU A 141 -1.61 2.74 9.72
C GLU A 141 -2.43 3.79 10.47
N ILE A 142 -3.33 3.36 11.32
CA ILE A 142 -4.25 4.21 12.08
C ILE A 142 -3.86 4.17 13.54
N THR A 143 -3.69 5.34 14.16
CA THR A 143 -3.48 5.41 15.61
C THR A 143 -4.79 5.06 16.29
N ASN A 144 -4.80 3.98 17.11
CA ASN A 144 -6.04 3.49 17.73
C ASN A 144 -6.45 4.34 18.94
N GLU A 145 -6.64 5.64 18.73
CA GLU A 145 -7.12 6.57 19.76
C GLU A 145 -8.59 6.30 20.15
N LEU A 146 -9.30 5.54 19.32
CA LEU A 146 -10.68 5.15 19.53
C LEU A 146 -10.82 3.86 20.36
N ASP A 147 -9.68 3.25 20.77
CA ASP A 147 -9.63 2.02 21.59
C ASP A 147 -10.44 0.85 20.97
N ILE A 148 -10.36 0.72 19.65
CA ILE A 148 -11.04 -0.34 18.92
C ILE A 148 -10.34 -1.67 19.21
N SER A 149 -11.02 -2.55 19.94
CA SER A 149 -10.51 -3.87 20.30
C SER A 149 -10.94 -4.98 19.33
N ASP A 150 -12.09 -4.79 18.69
CA ASP A 150 -12.69 -5.72 17.72
C ASP A 150 -12.98 -4.98 16.40
N PHE A 151 -12.40 -5.46 15.31
CA PHE A 151 -12.59 -4.86 13.98
C PHE A 151 -14.04 -4.94 13.49
N SER A 152 -14.87 -5.83 14.05
CA SER A 152 -16.30 -5.89 13.75
C SER A 152 -17.08 -4.65 14.24
N GLU A 153 -16.47 -3.84 15.10
CA GLU A 153 -17.03 -2.56 15.55
C GLU A 153 -16.87 -1.44 14.52
N ILE A 154 -15.98 -1.64 13.52
CA ILE A 154 -15.76 -0.69 12.44
C ILE A 154 -16.85 -0.89 11.38
N THR A 155 -17.70 0.11 11.20
CA THR A 155 -18.79 0.10 10.21
C THR A 155 -18.50 0.97 8.99
N GLY A 156 -17.49 1.84 9.07
CA GLY A 156 -17.08 2.70 7.97
C GLY A 156 -15.68 3.26 8.16
N LEU A 157 -14.98 3.43 7.05
CA LEU A 157 -13.67 4.07 6.94
C LEU A 157 -13.71 5.09 5.81
N GLU A 158 -13.23 6.30 6.06
CA GLU A 158 -13.11 7.36 5.05
C GLU A 158 -11.74 8.02 5.10
N PHE A 159 -11.15 8.29 3.94
CA PHE A 159 -9.84 8.94 3.81
C PHE A 159 -9.67 9.59 2.42
N GLU A 160 -8.65 10.42 2.27
CA GLU A 160 -8.27 11.01 0.99
C GLU A 160 -7.15 10.19 0.33
N LEU A 161 -7.35 9.86 -0.94
CA LEU A 161 -6.37 9.18 -1.77
C LEU A 161 -5.76 10.19 -2.74
N VAL A 162 -4.43 10.25 -2.86
CA VAL A 162 -3.75 11.10 -3.83
C VAL A 162 -3.30 10.27 -5.02
N ILE A 163 -3.63 10.72 -6.23
CA ILE A 163 -3.22 10.13 -7.50
C ILE A 163 -2.41 11.16 -8.26
N GLN A 164 -1.18 10.84 -8.62
CA GLN A 164 -0.22 11.69 -9.31
C GLN A 164 0.35 10.99 -10.55
N ASP A 165 0.84 11.78 -11.51
CA ASP A 165 1.65 11.26 -12.59
C ASP A 165 3.10 10.97 -12.13
N GLU A 166 3.92 10.43 -13.04
CA GLU A 166 5.33 10.13 -12.79
C GLU A 166 6.19 11.37 -12.48
N ASN A 167 5.68 12.58 -12.74
CA ASN A 167 6.34 13.85 -12.45
C ASN A 167 5.83 14.48 -11.14
N TYR A 168 5.07 13.73 -10.33
CA TYR A 168 4.42 14.20 -9.09
C TYR A 168 3.38 15.29 -9.31
N SER A 169 2.84 15.42 -10.53
CA SER A 169 1.72 16.33 -10.77
C SER A 169 0.42 15.65 -10.36
N GLN A 170 -0.34 16.31 -9.51
CA GLN A 170 -1.62 15.78 -9.01
C GLN A 170 -2.63 15.66 -10.15
N ILE A 171 -3.17 14.44 -10.31
CA ILE A 171 -4.23 14.12 -11.26
C ILE A 171 -5.59 14.20 -10.56
N SER A 172 -5.69 13.61 -9.37
CA SER A 172 -6.94 13.55 -8.60
C SER A 172 -6.66 13.35 -7.11
N GLU A 173 -7.63 13.73 -6.28
CA GLU A 173 -7.61 13.57 -4.82
C GLU A 173 -9.01 13.19 -4.34
N PRO A 174 -9.47 11.96 -4.64
CA PRO A 174 -10.79 11.52 -4.25
C PRO A 174 -10.88 11.18 -2.77
N THR A 175 -12.03 11.50 -2.16
CA THR A 175 -12.42 10.94 -0.88
C THR A 175 -12.91 9.51 -1.08
N ILE A 176 -12.29 8.58 -0.41
CA ILE A 176 -12.61 7.16 -0.42
C ILE A 176 -13.46 6.81 0.79
N SER A 177 -14.62 6.20 0.57
CA SER A 177 -15.50 5.74 1.65
C SER A 177 -15.77 4.25 1.50
N VAL A 178 -15.48 3.50 2.55
CA VAL A 178 -15.73 2.05 2.64
C VAL A 178 -16.73 1.78 3.75
N HIS A 179 -17.79 1.06 3.47
CA HIS A 179 -18.81 0.64 4.43
C HIS A 179 -18.78 -0.88 4.61
N PHE A 180 -18.88 -1.32 5.86
CA PHE A 180 -18.73 -2.71 6.28
C PHE A 180 -20.05 -3.30 6.80
#